data_dcb4223bd125205202051e89de411d94
#
_entry.id   dcb4223bd125205202051e89de411d94
#
_cell.length_a   1.000
_cell.length_b   1.000
_cell.length_c   1.000
_cell.angle_alpha   90.00
_cell.angle_beta   90.00
_cell.angle_gamma   90.00
#
_symmetry.space_group_name_H-M   'P 1'
#
loop_
_entity.id
_entity.type
_entity.pdbx_description
1 polymer ?
#
loop_
_entity_poly.entity_id
_entity_poly.type
_entity_poly.pdbx_seq_one_letter_code
_entity_poly.pdbx_strand_id
1 'polypeptide(L)'
;KSSPMYQEFRIWQAINNLQVSGMVVADNQVDLFGETVGKKFGKRFLEQEEKEILFKELNFKSKLTKKEILKLLFENYKELDLNYNEVKGNTTMAALLEACSKIIEMSGHGEYDFSKISADEVESIVFPIFNGLGFNTDIFSFDSSVEGKAFDKQPSYMFWHLLYSYEGDKSKTGNESLISKISECYGFDKEYAAVIAGIRLEPDYGNLSVRAMHKILPYMKDGLGYSDACQYAGYRHSKRSLTKEEIEARPLKDKIDLLPRNSLRNPVVEKILNQMINVVNAVVDAYGRPDEIRVEMARELKKTKAQREETVKTIRKTTAENEKYKKELEEEFGLKNVSRNDIVRYRLYLELKDNGFKTLYSNTYIPREKLFSKEFDIEH
;
A
#
# COMPACT_ATOMS: atom_id res chain seq x y z
N LYS A 1 3.26 2.34 -6.27
CA LYS A 1 2.19 2.26 -5.24
C LYS A 1 1.48 3.59 -5.05
N SER A 2 2.15 4.70 -5.26
CA SER A 2 1.58 6.05 -5.10
C SER A 2 0.69 6.53 -6.26
N SER A 3 0.55 5.80 -7.36
CA SER A 3 -0.30 6.26 -8.49
C SER A 3 -1.77 6.36 -8.10
N PRO A 4 -2.53 7.33 -8.64
CA PRO A 4 -3.95 7.51 -8.34
C PRO A 4 -4.75 6.22 -8.53
N MET A 5 -4.55 5.50 -9.65
CA MET A 5 -5.19 4.22 -9.92
C MET A 5 -4.89 3.16 -8.85
N TYR A 6 -3.64 3.04 -8.42
CA TYR A 6 -3.28 2.06 -7.39
C TYR A 6 -3.88 2.41 -6.02
N GLN A 7 -3.91 3.70 -5.67
CA GLN A 7 -4.49 4.15 -4.41
C GLN A 7 -5.99 3.83 -4.35
N GLU A 8 -6.73 4.17 -5.40
CA GLU A 8 -8.15 3.88 -5.51
C GLU A 8 -8.42 2.36 -5.49
N PHE A 9 -7.69 1.60 -6.29
CA PHE A 9 -7.81 0.14 -6.35
C PHE A 9 -7.57 -0.51 -4.97
N ARG A 10 -6.53 -0.10 -4.26
CA ARG A 10 -6.21 -0.62 -2.94
C ARG A 10 -7.29 -0.32 -1.90
N ILE A 11 -7.85 0.89 -1.94
CA ILE A 11 -8.92 1.28 -1.03
C ILE A 11 -10.15 0.41 -1.26
N TRP A 12 -10.61 0.24 -2.50
CA TRP A 12 -11.76 -0.62 -2.81
C TRP A 12 -11.51 -2.07 -2.46
N GLN A 13 -10.30 -2.58 -2.68
CA GLN A 13 -9.91 -3.92 -2.25
C GLN A 13 -10.01 -4.10 -0.73
N ALA A 14 -9.59 -3.10 0.04
CA ALA A 14 -9.68 -3.15 1.49
C ALA A 14 -11.15 -3.06 1.96
N ILE A 15 -11.93 -2.12 1.42
CA ILE A 15 -13.34 -1.89 1.77
C ILE A 15 -14.17 -3.14 1.53
N ASN A 16 -14.02 -3.81 0.38
CA ASN A 16 -14.78 -5.01 0.05
C ASN A 16 -14.46 -6.22 0.94
N ASN A 17 -13.36 -6.19 1.69
CA ASN A 17 -13.00 -7.22 2.67
C ASN A 17 -13.42 -6.85 4.11
N LEU A 18 -14.01 -5.68 4.32
CA LEU A 18 -14.46 -5.26 5.63
C LEU A 18 -15.73 -6.02 6.05
N GLN A 19 -15.67 -6.55 7.25
CA GLN A 19 -16.81 -7.22 7.89
C GLN A 19 -17.07 -6.57 9.24
N VAL A 20 -18.31 -6.16 9.43
CA VAL A 20 -18.81 -5.67 10.71
C VAL A 20 -19.45 -6.83 11.46
N SER A 21 -19.16 -6.93 12.73
CA SER A 21 -19.79 -7.86 13.66
C SER A 21 -20.37 -7.08 14.85
N GLY A 22 -21.56 -7.46 15.30
CA GLY A 22 -22.21 -6.83 16.43
C GLY A 22 -23.12 -7.79 17.16
N MET A 23 -23.56 -7.39 18.35
CA MET A 23 -24.59 -8.11 19.09
C MET A 23 -25.92 -7.94 18.35
N VAL A 24 -26.40 -8.99 17.72
CA VAL A 24 -27.79 -9.06 17.27
C VAL A 24 -28.60 -9.52 18.47
N VAL A 25 -29.35 -8.61 19.04
CA VAL A 25 -30.45 -8.98 19.96
C VAL A 25 -31.50 -9.65 19.09
N ALA A 26 -31.58 -10.99 19.15
CA ALA A 26 -32.66 -11.70 18.49
C ALA A 26 -33.98 -11.25 19.15
N ASP A 27 -34.82 -10.56 18.38
CA ASP A 27 -36.16 -10.21 18.82
C ASP A 27 -36.88 -11.45 19.34
N ASN A 28 -37.27 -11.39 20.64
CA ASN A 28 -38.27 -12.24 21.27
C ASN A 28 -38.02 -13.75 21.47
N GLN A 29 -36.81 -14.20 21.66
CA GLN A 29 -36.62 -15.51 22.32
C GLN A 29 -36.22 -15.32 23.79
N VAL A 30 -37.18 -15.41 24.64
CA VAL A 30 -37.04 -15.50 26.12
C VAL A 30 -36.98 -16.98 26.47
N ASP A 31 -36.03 -17.40 27.29
CA ASP A 31 -35.99 -18.78 27.78
C ASP A 31 -37.13 -19.04 28.76
N LEU A 32 -37.29 -20.28 29.23
CA LEU A 32 -38.31 -20.70 30.20
C LEU A 32 -38.25 -19.93 31.55
N PHE A 33 -37.18 -19.16 31.77
CA PHE A 33 -36.90 -18.38 32.99
C PHE A 33 -37.01 -16.87 32.78
N GLY A 34 -37.35 -16.41 31.54
CA GLY A 34 -37.50 -15.00 31.22
C GLY A 34 -36.20 -14.28 30.92
N GLU A 35 -35.10 -14.98 30.74
CA GLU A 35 -33.81 -14.42 30.27
C GLU A 35 -33.73 -14.44 28.75
N THR A 36 -33.23 -13.36 28.18
CA THR A 36 -33.00 -13.24 26.72
C THR A 36 -31.95 -14.26 26.26
N VAL A 37 -32.40 -15.30 25.56
CA VAL A 37 -31.54 -16.36 25.04
C VAL A 37 -30.82 -15.88 23.80
N GLY A 38 -29.49 -15.82 23.92
CA GLY A 38 -28.60 -15.88 22.81
C GLY A 38 -28.24 -14.55 22.13
N LYS A 39 -27.21 -13.89 22.65
CA LYS A 39 -26.46 -12.89 21.89
C LYS A 39 -25.78 -13.57 20.72
N LYS A 40 -26.37 -13.59 19.52
CA LYS A 40 -25.70 -14.02 18.29
C LYS A 40 -24.91 -12.85 17.73
N PHE A 41 -23.60 -13.03 17.62
CA PHE A 41 -22.77 -12.11 16.84
C PHE A 41 -23.03 -12.37 15.34
N GLY A 42 -23.80 -11.49 14.71
CA GLY A 42 -23.93 -11.47 13.27
C GLY A 42 -22.69 -10.85 12.63
N LYS A 43 -22.17 -11.48 11.56
CA LYS A 43 -21.13 -10.89 10.71
C LYS A 43 -21.74 -10.57 9.36
N ARG A 44 -21.53 -9.36 8.86
CA ARG A 44 -21.89 -8.99 7.50
C ARG A 44 -20.80 -8.14 6.84
N PHE A 45 -20.74 -8.16 5.53
CA PHE A 45 -19.98 -7.18 4.78
C PHE A 45 -20.68 -5.81 4.82
N LEU A 46 -19.92 -4.77 4.52
CA LEU A 46 -20.47 -3.43 4.36
C LEU A 46 -21.45 -3.39 3.18
N GLU A 47 -22.52 -2.64 3.30
CA GLU A 47 -23.45 -2.33 2.22
C GLU A 47 -22.83 -1.33 1.24
N GLN A 48 -23.40 -1.20 0.05
CA GLN A 48 -22.79 -0.39 -1.01
C GLN A 48 -22.71 1.10 -0.61
N GLU A 49 -23.75 1.64 0.01
CA GLU A 49 -23.77 3.01 0.52
C GLU A 49 -22.70 3.25 1.60
N GLU A 50 -22.56 2.29 2.53
CA GLU A 50 -21.53 2.34 3.58
C GLU A 50 -20.09 2.32 2.97
N LYS A 51 -19.89 1.55 1.90
CA LYS A 51 -18.63 1.49 1.17
C LYS A 51 -18.29 2.80 0.46
N GLU A 52 -19.28 3.44 -0.13
CA GLU A 52 -19.11 4.72 -0.85
C GLU A 52 -18.76 5.85 0.12
N ILE A 53 -19.47 5.93 1.26
CA ILE A 53 -19.16 6.89 2.33
C ILE A 53 -17.72 6.67 2.83
N LEU A 54 -17.35 5.43 3.09
CA LEU A 54 -16.02 5.08 3.57
C LEU A 54 -14.94 5.35 2.53
N PHE A 55 -15.21 5.07 1.25
CA PHE A 55 -14.30 5.37 0.15
C PHE A 55 -14.02 6.87 0.06
N LYS A 56 -15.07 7.70 0.13
CA LYS A 56 -14.93 9.16 0.10
C LYS A 56 -13.97 9.67 1.18
N GLU A 57 -14.14 9.22 2.42
CA GLU A 57 -13.25 9.60 3.52
C GLU A 57 -11.81 9.06 3.34
N LEU A 58 -11.67 7.78 2.96
CA LEU A 58 -10.35 7.17 2.75
C LEU A 58 -9.59 7.77 1.57
N ASN A 59 -10.29 8.34 0.60
CA ASN A 59 -9.63 9.00 -0.53
C ASN A 59 -8.91 10.30 -0.15
N PHE A 60 -9.27 10.92 0.96
CA PHE A 60 -8.63 12.14 1.47
C PHE A 60 -7.70 11.89 2.67
N LYS A 61 -7.77 10.73 3.29
CA LYS A 61 -6.99 10.40 4.50
C LYS A 61 -5.95 9.31 4.23
N SER A 62 -4.83 9.36 4.93
CA SER A 62 -3.78 8.33 4.82
C SER A 62 -4.22 6.99 5.39
N LYS A 63 -5.09 7.00 6.42
CA LYS A 63 -5.68 5.83 7.07
C LYS A 63 -6.85 6.25 7.94
N LEU A 64 -7.71 5.28 8.25
CA LEU A 64 -8.73 5.37 9.29
C LEU A 64 -8.58 4.18 10.24
N THR A 65 -8.70 4.45 11.53
CA THR A 65 -8.76 3.42 12.57
C THR A 65 -10.14 2.76 12.63
N LYS A 66 -10.21 1.57 13.18
CA LYS A 66 -11.49 0.85 13.42
C LYS A 66 -12.55 1.73 14.07
N LYS A 67 -12.18 2.48 15.11
CA LYS A 67 -13.11 3.35 15.84
C LYS A 67 -13.64 4.49 14.97
N GLU A 68 -12.79 5.10 14.14
CA GLU A 68 -13.19 6.17 13.21
C GLU A 68 -14.13 5.64 12.14
N ILE A 69 -13.84 4.47 11.56
CA ILE A 69 -14.69 3.82 10.57
C ILE A 69 -16.08 3.51 11.16
N LEU A 70 -16.11 2.87 12.33
CA LEU A 70 -17.38 2.54 12.97
C LEU A 70 -18.18 3.78 13.36
N LYS A 71 -17.52 4.85 13.84
CA LYS A 71 -18.16 6.12 14.15
C LYS A 71 -18.70 6.84 12.92
N LEU A 72 -18.02 6.71 11.79
CA LEU A 72 -18.43 7.31 10.51
C LEU A 72 -19.71 6.65 9.97
N LEU A 73 -19.81 5.32 10.09
CA LEU A 73 -20.85 4.54 9.43
C LEU A 73 -22.05 4.24 10.33
N PHE A 74 -21.88 4.24 11.66
CA PHE A 74 -22.90 3.72 12.59
C PHE A 74 -23.08 4.60 13.81
N GLU A 75 -24.33 4.90 14.17
CA GLU A 75 -24.66 5.61 15.40
C GLU A 75 -24.32 4.79 16.66
N ASN A 76 -24.58 3.49 16.61
CA ASN A 76 -24.32 2.54 17.71
C ASN A 76 -22.91 1.90 17.65
N TYR A 77 -21.93 2.62 17.14
CA TYR A 77 -20.57 2.14 16.87
C TYR A 77 -19.86 1.46 18.04
N LYS A 78 -20.27 1.76 19.29
CA LYS A 78 -19.67 1.19 20.50
C LYS A 78 -19.97 -0.30 20.70
N GLU A 79 -21.05 -0.80 20.08
CA GLU A 79 -21.52 -2.18 20.17
C GLU A 79 -21.04 -3.03 19.00
N LEU A 80 -20.33 -2.40 18.05
CA LEU A 80 -19.87 -3.01 16.82
C LEU A 80 -18.37 -3.26 16.85
N ASP A 81 -17.97 -4.27 16.12
CA ASP A 81 -16.56 -4.61 15.88
C ASP A 81 -16.26 -4.78 14.40
N LEU A 82 -15.01 -4.53 14.00
CA LEU A 82 -14.54 -4.63 12.64
C LEU A 82 -13.39 -5.63 12.56
N ASN A 83 -13.33 -6.41 11.47
CA ASN A 83 -12.28 -7.42 11.26
C ASN A 83 -10.86 -6.84 11.05
N TYR A 84 -10.72 -5.52 10.85
CA TYR A 84 -9.44 -4.81 10.72
C TYR A 84 -9.30 -3.74 11.79
N ASN A 85 -8.10 -3.53 12.31
CA ASN A 85 -7.81 -2.49 13.30
C ASN A 85 -7.66 -1.10 12.66
N GLU A 86 -7.18 -1.05 11.42
CA GLU A 86 -7.05 0.16 10.61
C GLU A 86 -7.16 -0.18 9.12
N VAL A 87 -7.59 0.77 8.33
CA VAL A 87 -7.63 0.69 6.86
C VAL A 87 -6.80 1.82 6.29
N LYS A 88 -5.85 1.48 5.42
CA LYS A 88 -5.05 2.48 4.71
C LYS A 88 -5.88 3.17 3.63
N GLY A 89 -5.89 4.49 3.66
CA GLY A 89 -6.50 5.33 2.65
C GLY A 89 -5.52 5.80 1.58
N ASN A 90 -5.83 6.92 0.92
CA ASN A 90 -5.03 7.50 -0.16
C ASN A 90 -3.83 8.26 0.40
N THR A 91 -2.69 7.59 0.53
CA THR A 91 -1.47 8.20 1.06
C THR A 91 -0.90 9.30 0.18
N THR A 92 -1.15 9.24 -1.13
CA THR A 92 -0.72 10.28 -2.07
C THR A 92 -1.55 11.55 -1.90
N MET A 93 -2.88 11.42 -1.84
CA MET A 93 -3.77 12.56 -1.58
C MET A 93 -3.50 13.18 -0.20
N ALA A 94 -3.33 12.36 0.82
CA ALA A 94 -3.01 12.85 2.17
C ALA A 94 -1.70 13.67 2.20
N ALA A 95 -0.67 13.24 1.46
CA ALA A 95 0.58 13.99 1.34
C ALA A 95 0.40 15.31 0.56
N LEU A 96 -0.43 15.31 -0.48
CA LEU A 96 -0.81 16.53 -1.20
C LEU A 96 -1.56 17.50 -0.29
N LEU A 97 -2.54 17.03 0.47
CA LEU A 97 -3.31 17.85 1.40
C LEU A 97 -2.45 18.42 2.54
N GLU A 98 -1.45 17.68 3.01
CA GLU A 98 -0.48 18.22 3.98
C GLU A 98 0.32 19.39 3.37
N ALA A 99 0.70 19.29 2.10
CA ALA A 99 1.33 20.40 1.39
C ALA A 99 0.35 21.58 1.19
N CYS A 100 -0.92 21.27 0.87
CA CYS A 100 -1.98 22.28 0.74
C CYS A 100 -2.22 23.03 2.06
N SER A 101 -2.21 22.33 3.20
CA SER A 101 -2.32 22.99 4.51
C SER A 101 -1.26 24.06 4.71
N LYS A 102 -0.01 23.75 4.37
CA LYS A 102 1.10 24.72 4.46
C LYS A 102 0.94 25.88 3.50
N ILE A 103 0.48 25.63 2.26
CA ILE A 103 0.25 26.70 1.27
C ILE A 103 -0.89 27.62 1.74
N ILE A 104 -1.96 27.06 2.30
CA ILE A 104 -3.08 27.83 2.86
C ILE A 104 -2.61 28.71 4.03
N GLU A 105 -1.79 28.16 4.93
CA GLU A 105 -1.17 28.90 6.04
C GLU A 105 -0.26 30.03 5.51
N MET A 106 0.63 29.74 4.56
CA MET A 106 1.52 30.71 3.94
C MET A 106 0.76 31.83 3.21
N SER A 107 -0.39 31.53 2.63
CA SER A 107 -1.27 32.49 1.95
C SER A 107 -2.15 33.32 2.90
N GLY A 108 -2.07 33.05 4.22
CA GLY A 108 -2.83 33.79 5.24
C GLY A 108 -4.30 33.39 5.38
N HIS A 109 -4.71 32.23 4.82
CA HIS A 109 -6.11 31.75 4.88
C HIS A 109 -6.39 30.84 6.10
N GLY A 110 -5.48 30.78 7.08
CA GLY A 110 -5.63 30.03 8.31
C GLY A 110 -4.86 28.71 8.34
N GLU A 111 -4.93 28.01 9.46
CA GLU A 111 -4.29 26.72 9.70
C GLU A 111 -5.35 25.61 9.69
N TYR A 112 -5.13 24.56 8.90
CA TYR A 112 -6.06 23.43 8.79
C TYR A 112 -5.33 22.09 8.94
N ASP A 113 -5.88 21.21 9.78
CA ASP A 113 -5.42 19.83 9.93
C ASP A 113 -6.39 18.89 9.18
N PHE A 114 -6.12 18.67 7.90
CA PHE A 114 -6.96 17.86 7.04
C PHE A 114 -7.06 16.38 7.47
N SER A 115 -6.19 15.92 8.38
CA SER A 115 -6.33 14.58 8.94
C SER A 115 -7.56 14.43 9.85
N LYS A 116 -8.07 15.53 10.38
CA LYS A 116 -9.22 15.57 11.32
C LYS A 116 -10.54 16.04 10.69
N ILE A 117 -10.44 16.68 9.54
CA ILE A 117 -11.59 17.25 8.82
C ILE A 117 -12.21 16.17 7.93
N SER A 118 -13.52 16.22 7.70
CA SER A 118 -14.22 15.31 6.79
C SER A 118 -13.87 15.58 5.32
N ALA A 119 -14.07 14.60 4.45
CA ALA A 119 -13.83 14.74 3.02
C ALA A 119 -14.63 15.91 2.40
N ASP A 120 -15.89 16.09 2.81
CA ASP A 120 -16.75 17.18 2.35
C ASP A 120 -16.22 18.55 2.77
N GLU A 121 -15.72 18.67 4.00
CA GLU A 121 -15.09 19.91 4.49
C GLU A 121 -13.77 20.19 3.78
N VAL A 122 -12.97 19.17 3.47
CA VAL A 122 -11.73 19.35 2.66
C VAL A 122 -12.07 19.96 1.30
N GLU A 123 -13.04 19.42 0.57
CA GLU A 123 -13.47 19.92 -0.71
C GLU A 123 -13.99 21.38 -0.62
N SER A 124 -14.75 21.68 0.45
CA SER A 124 -15.32 23.03 0.65
C SER A 124 -14.30 24.07 1.07
N ILE A 125 -13.15 23.68 1.67
CA ILE A 125 -12.10 24.58 2.12
C ILE A 125 -11.00 24.73 1.04
N VAL A 126 -10.45 23.59 0.57
CA VAL A 126 -9.28 23.59 -0.31
C VAL A 126 -9.62 24.18 -1.68
N PHE A 127 -10.67 23.71 -2.30
CA PHE A 127 -10.98 24.09 -3.68
C PHE A 127 -11.28 25.60 -3.85
N PRO A 128 -12.10 26.25 -3.00
CA PRO A 128 -12.31 27.69 -3.09
C PRO A 128 -11.03 28.50 -2.89
N ILE A 129 -10.18 28.11 -1.94
CA ILE A 129 -8.92 28.81 -1.66
C ILE A 129 -7.97 28.67 -2.85
N PHE A 130 -7.79 27.47 -3.37
CA PHE A 130 -6.90 27.22 -4.51
C PHE A 130 -7.40 27.91 -5.78
N ASN A 131 -8.70 27.87 -6.05
CA ASN A 131 -9.29 28.61 -7.17
C ASN A 131 -9.10 30.12 -7.00
N GLY A 132 -9.23 30.64 -5.76
CA GLY A 132 -8.97 32.05 -5.46
C GLY A 132 -7.49 32.44 -5.65
N LEU A 133 -6.57 31.52 -5.46
CA LEU A 133 -5.14 31.70 -5.73
C LEU A 133 -4.76 31.47 -7.20
N GLY A 134 -5.72 31.11 -8.05
CA GLY A 134 -5.51 30.88 -9.49
C GLY A 134 -4.96 29.48 -9.83
N PHE A 135 -5.02 28.52 -8.91
CA PHE A 135 -4.54 27.16 -9.16
C PHE A 135 -5.64 26.26 -9.71
N ASN A 136 -5.24 25.33 -10.57
CA ASN A 136 -6.15 24.33 -11.11
C ASN A 136 -6.43 23.22 -10.08
N THR A 137 -7.67 23.12 -9.62
CA THR A 137 -8.11 22.09 -8.66
C THR A 137 -8.32 20.71 -9.27
N ASP A 138 -8.26 20.56 -10.60
CA ASP A 138 -8.38 19.25 -11.27
C ASP A 138 -7.23 18.29 -10.90
N ILE A 139 -6.14 18.81 -10.33
CA ILE A 139 -5.04 18.00 -9.80
C ILE A 139 -5.46 17.09 -8.63
N PHE A 140 -6.56 17.37 -7.96
CA PHE A 140 -7.12 16.56 -6.86
C PHE A 140 -8.15 15.53 -7.33
N SER A 141 -8.63 15.65 -8.58
CA SER A 141 -9.67 14.78 -9.13
C SER A 141 -9.07 13.73 -10.06
N PHE A 142 -9.39 12.46 -9.82
CA PHE A 142 -8.98 11.34 -10.67
C PHE A 142 -10.19 10.47 -11.01
N ASP A 143 -10.42 10.28 -12.30
CA ASP A 143 -11.46 9.40 -12.81
C ASP A 143 -10.86 8.12 -13.37
N SER A 144 -11.04 7.03 -12.61
CA SER A 144 -10.56 5.71 -13.01
C SER A 144 -11.36 5.06 -14.13
N SER A 145 -12.51 5.61 -14.54
CA SER A 145 -13.33 5.09 -15.63
C SER A 145 -12.86 5.49 -17.02
N VAL A 146 -12.00 6.53 -17.10
CA VAL A 146 -11.46 7.04 -18.37
C VAL A 146 -10.58 5.97 -19.02
N GLU A 147 -10.87 5.67 -20.31
CA GLU A 147 -10.17 4.65 -21.08
C GLU A 147 -9.13 5.20 -22.06
N GLY A 148 -8.24 4.32 -22.48
CA GLY A 148 -7.30 4.57 -23.58
C GLY A 148 -6.21 5.61 -23.24
N LYS A 149 -5.83 6.40 -24.25
CA LYS A 149 -4.77 7.42 -24.13
C LYS A 149 -5.15 8.65 -23.31
N ALA A 150 -6.43 8.81 -22.99
CA ALA A 150 -6.91 9.93 -22.16
C ALA A 150 -6.68 9.67 -20.67
N PHE A 151 -6.51 8.41 -20.28
CA PHE A 151 -6.32 7.99 -18.89
C PHE A 151 -5.12 8.65 -18.22
N ASP A 152 -3.96 8.62 -18.87
CA ASP A 152 -2.70 9.16 -18.38
C ASP A 152 -2.52 10.66 -18.61
N LYS A 153 -3.50 11.28 -19.31
CA LYS A 153 -3.53 12.73 -19.56
C LYS A 153 -4.36 13.53 -18.58
N GLN A 154 -5.00 12.88 -17.62
CA GLN A 154 -5.73 13.58 -16.57
C GLN A 154 -4.79 14.45 -15.74
N PRO A 155 -5.19 15.68 -15.36
CA PRO A 155 -4.33 16.60 -14.60
C PRO A 155 -3.74 15.99 -13.34
N SER A 156 -4.56 15.26 -12.56
CA SER A 156 -4.13 14.55 -11.34
C SER A 156 -3.09 13.47 -11.61
N TYR A 157 -3.24 12.69 -12.70
CA TYR A 157 -2.30 11.66 -13.09
C TYR A 157 -0.97 12.25 -13.58
N MET A 158 -1.03 13.28 -14.40
CA MET A 158 0.15 14.01 -14.89
C MET A 158 0.91 14.68 -13.75
N PHE A 159 0.18 15.28 -12.80
CA PHE A 159 0.78 15.90 -11.61
C PHE A 159 1.48 14.87 -10.72
N TRP A 160 0.81 13.76 -10.41
CA TRP A 160 1.44 12.65 -9.71
C TRP A 160 2.68 12.16 -10.45
N HIS A 161 2.60 11.95 -11.77
CA HIS A 161 3.70 11.45 -12.57
C HIS A 161 4.89 12.40 -12.54
N LEU A 162 4.65 13.72 -12.63
CA LEU A 162 5.69 14.73 -12.49
C LEU A 162 6.40 14.61 -11.14
N LEU A 163 5.66 14.53 -10.04
CA LEU A 163 6.25 14.42 -8.69
C LEU A 163 7.01 13.11 -8.47
N TYR A 164 6.49 12.00 -9.03
CA TYR A 164 7.06 10.67 -8.82
C TYR A 164 8.30 10.39 -9.67
N SER A 165 8.26 10.77 -10.96
CA SER A 165 9.27 10.39 -11.96
C SER A 165 10.32 11.47 -12.22
N TYR A 166 10.27 12.60 -11.52
CA TYR A 166 11.22 13.66 -11.73
C TYR A 166 12.60 13.27 -11.22
N GLU A 167 13.58 13.18 -12.13
CA GLU A 167 14.96 12.77 -11.85
C GLU A 167 15.94 13.88 -12.24
N GLY A 168 17.14 13.85 -11.63
CA GLY A 168 18.32 14.54 -12.19
C GLY A 168 18.39 16.02 -11.97
N ASP A 169 17.78 16.57 -10.90
CA ASP A 169 18.02 17.95 -10.52
C ASP A 169 19.42 18.11 -9.88
N LYS A 170 20.32 18.80 -10.59
CA LYS A 170 21.69 19.08 -10.15
C LYS A 170 21.82 20.33 -9.27
N SER A 171 20.72 20.97 -8.93
CA SER A 171 20.69 22.15 -8.08
C SER A 171 21.18 21.86 -6.65
N LYS A 172 21.44 22.93 -5.87
CA LYS A 172 21.90 22.81 -4.50
C LYS A 172 20.93 22.01 -3.61
N THR A 173 19.63 22.23 -3.78
CA THR A 173 18.57 21.53 -3.03
C THR A 173 18.14 20.22 -3.67
N GLY A 174 18.50 19.97 -4.93
CA GLY A 174 18.07 18.83 -5.74
C GLY A 174 16.62 18.92 -6.22
N ASN A 175 15.99 20.09 -6.19
CA ASN A 175 14.57 20.27 -6.53
C ASN A 175 14.27 21.55 -7.34
N GLU A 176 15.26 22.38 -7.72
CA GLU A 176 15.00 23.68 -8.36
C GLU A 176 14.34 23.56 -9.74
N SER A 177 14.75 22.60 -10.55
CA SER A 177 14.12 22.35 -11.84
C SER A 177 12.69 21.79 -11.70
N LEU A 178 12.44 20.97 -10.66
CA LEU A 178 11.10 20.48 -10.34
C LEU A 178 10.20 21.64 -9.90
N ILE A 179 10.69 22.54 -9.05
CA ILE A 179 9.99 23.75 -8.60
C ILE A 179 9.61 24.60 -9.81
N SER A 180 10.58 24.86 -10.74
CA SER A 180 10.31 25.60 -11.96
C SER A 180 9.22 24.97 -12.83
N LYS A 181 9.27 23.64 -13.01
CA LYS A 181 8.23 22.93 -13.78
C LYS A 181 6.85 22.94 -13.11
N ILE A 182 6.78 22.80 -11.79
CA ILE A 182 5.51 22.90 -11.06
C ILE A 182 4.93 24.31 -11.23
N SER A 183 5.76 25.34 -11.10
CA SER A 183 5.35 26.74 -11.31
C SER A 183 4.86 26.99 -12.74
N GLU A 184 5.58 26.56 -13.75
CA GLU A 184 5.25 26.76 -15.16
C GLU A 184 4.01 25.99 -15.61
N CYS A 185 3.86 24.73 -15.18
CA CYS A 185 2.78 23.86 -15.66
C CYS A 185 1.48 24.02 -14.89
N TYR A 186 1.53 24.41 -13.62
CA TYR A 186 0.38 24.42 -12.72
C TYR A 186 0.09 25.77 -12.07
N GLY A 187 0.86 26.81 -12.39
CA GLY A 187 0.63 28.19 -11.95
C GLY A 187 1.00 28.49 -10.51
N PHE A 188 1.67 27.57 -9.80
CA PHE A 188 2.11 27.82 -8.42
C PHE A 188 3.26 28.82 -8.37
N ASP A 189 3.18 29.76 -7.43
CA ASP A 189 4.33 30.59 -7.09
C ASP A 189 5.50 29.72 -6.61
N LYS A 190 6.73 30.17 -6.81
CA LYS A 190 7.94 29.37 -6.50
C LYS A 190 8.00 28.89 -5.06
N GLU A 191 7.50 29.68 -4.11
CA GLU A 191 7.45 29.30 -2.70
C GLU A 191 6.48 28.14 -2.45
N TYR A 192 5.28 28.18 -3.06
CA TYR A 192 4.29 27.10 -2.99
C TYR A 192 4.76 25.87 -3.77
N ALA A 193 5.36 26.07 -4.94
CA ALA A 193 5.96 25.00 -5.72
C ALA A 193 7.07 24.28 -4.97
N ALA A 194 7.85 24.98 -4.12
CA ALA A 194 8.87 24.38 -3.27
C ALA A 194 8.26 23.45 -2.19
N VAL A 195 7.13 23.84 -1.61
CA VAL A 195 6.39 22.99 -0.66
C VAL A 195 5.92 21.69 -1.33
N ILE A 196 5.37 21.80 -2.54
CA ILE A 196 4.90 20.66 -3.34
C ILE A 196 6.08 19.77 -3.78
N ALA A 197 7.18 20.36 -4.24
CA ALA A 197 8.38 19.61 -4.64
C ALA A 197 8.99 18.80 -3.50
N GLY A 198 8.74 19.19 -2.26
CA GLY A 198 9.15 18.47 -1.05
C GLY A 198 8.28 17.25 -0.70
N ILE A 199 7.17 17.01 -1.41
CA ILE A 199 6.28 15.88 -1.15
C ILE A 199 7.01 14.56 -1.44
N ARG A 200 6.91 13.62 -0.49
CA ARG A 200 7.45 12.27 -0.62
C ARG A 200 6.32 11.29 -0.86
N LEU A 201 6.38 10.66 -2.01
CA LEU A 201 5.41 9.65 -2.41
C LEU A 201 5.87 8.25 -2.02
N GLU A 202 4.91 7.35 -1.78
CA GLU A 202 5.21 5.94 -1.47
C GLU A 202 5.95 5.30 -2.65
N PRO A 203 7.18 4.78 -2.45
CA PRO A 203 7.95 4.14 -3.51
C PRO A 203 7.37 2.76 -3.87
N ASP A 204 7.98 2.10 -4.83
CA ASP A 204 7.68 0.76 -5.32
C ASP A 204 6.47 0.63 -6.24
N TYR A 205 6.40 -0.55 -6.85
CA TYR A 205 5.34 -0.94 -7.77
C TYR A 205 4.31 -1.85 -7.09
N GLY A 206 3.08 -1.79 -7.57
CA GLY A 206 2.06 -2.78 -7.25
C GLY A 206 2.27 -4.09 -8.00
N ASN A 207 1.66 -5.17 -7.52
CA ASN A 207 1.74 -6.49 -8.17
C ASN A 207 0.92 -6.59 -9.45
N LEU A 208 0.05 -5.61 -9.71
CA LEU A 208 -0.81 -5.55 -10.89
C LEU A 208 -0.40 -4.38 -11.79
N SER A 209 -0.51 -4.59 -13.11
CA SER A 209 -0.39 -3.49 -14.06
C SER A 209 -1.59 -2.54 -13.98
N VAL A 210 -1.41 -1.28 -14.38
CA VAL A 210 -2.50 -0.30 -14.47
C VAL A 210 -3.65 -0.82 -15.31
N ARG A 211 -3.35 -1.48 -16.44
CA ARG A 211 -4.37 -2.10 -17.33
C ARG A 211 -5.20 -3.18 -16.62
N ALA A 212 -4.57 -3.99 -15.77
CA ALA A 212 -5.30 -5.00 -15.01
C ALA A 212 -6.17 -4.36 -13.92
N MET A 213 -5.63 -3.38 -13.19
CA MET A 213 -6.39 -2.65 -12.18
C MET A 213 -7.60 -1.94 -12.79
N HIS A 214 -7.41 -1.26 -13.92
CA HIS A 214 -8.49 -0.58 -14.64
C HIS A 214 -9.64 -1.52 -15.05
N LYS A 215 -9.32 -2.74 -15.49
CA LYS A 215 -10.35 -3.73 -15.86
C LYS A 215 -11.07 -4.36 -14.66
N ILE A 216 -10.40 -4.49 -13.53
CA ILE A 216 -10.93 -5.14 -12.33
C ILE A 216 -11.74 -4.15 -11.48
N LEU A 217 -11.29 -2.90 -11.40
CA LEU A 217 -11.82 -1.88 -10.50
C LEU A 217 -13.33 -1.64 -10.64
N PRO A 218 -13.95 -1.56 -11.84
CA PRO A 218 -15.40 -1.38 -11.97
C PRO A 218 -16.19 -2.44 -11.19
N TYR A 219 -15.82 -3.71 -11.32
CA TYR A 219 -16.48 -4.80 -10.60
C TYR A 219 -16.28 -4.72 -9.09
N MET A 220 -15.14 -4.19 -8.64
CA MET A 220 -14.91 -3.94 -7.21
C MET A 220 -15.75 -2.77 -6.70
N LYS A 221 -15.95 -1.73 -7.50
CA LYS A 221 -16.87 -0.63 -7.20
C LYS A 221 -18.32 -1.10 -7.09
N ASP A 222 -18.71 -2.09 -7.90
CA ASP A 222 -20.02 -2.75 -7.83
C ASP A 222 -20.15 -3.69 -6.61
N GLY A 223 -19.16 -3.69 -5.72
CA GLY A 223 -19.20 -4.41 -4.44
C GLY A 223 -18.65 -5.82 -4.47
N LEU A 224 -18.16 -6.32 -5.60
CA LEU A 224 -17.57 -7.66 -5.71
C LEU A 224 -16.24 -7.74 -4.97
N GLY A 225 -16.00 -8.89 -4.32
CA GLY A 225 -14.68 -9.23 -3.76
C GLY A 225 -13.62 -9.34 -4.86
N TYR A 226 -12.34 -9.12 -4.49
CA TYR A 226 -11.23 -9.10 -5.45
C TYR A 226 -11.15 -10.36 -6.35
N SER A 227 -11.40 -11.55 -5.77
CA SER A 227 -11.36 -12.80 -6.53
C SER A 227 -12.41 -12.84 -7.63
N ASP A 228 -13.65 -12.49 -7.29
CA ASP A 228 -14.78 -12.50 -8.20
C ASP A 228 -14.63 -11.40 -9.25
N ALA A 229 -14.22 -10.18 -8.83
CA ALA A 229 -13.92 -9.07 -9.72
C ALA A 229 -12.83 -9.43 -10.74
N CYS A 230 -11.79 -10.18 -10.36
CA CYS A 230 -10.79 -10.70 -11.29
C CYS A 230 -11.42 -11.63 -12.34
N GLN A 231 -12.31 -12.54 -11.91
CA GLN A 231 -12.95 -13.49 -12.80
C GLN A 231 -13.85 -12.77 -13.82
N TYR A 232 -14.67 -11.83 -13.38
CA TYR A 232 -15.51 -11.02 -14.28
C TYR A 232 -14.69 -10.16 -15.25
N ALA A 233 -13.52 -9.67 -14.83
CA ALA A 233 -12.59 -8.94 -15.68
C ALA A 233 -11.79 -9.85 -16.66
N GLY A 234 -12.03 -11.16 -16.65
CA GLY A 234 -11.33 -12.13 -17.49
C GLY A 234 -9.94 -12.53 -16.99
N TYR A 235 -9.65 -12.27 -15.70
CA TYR A 235 -8.40 -12.67 -15.06
C TYR A 235 -8.61 -13.81 -14.07
N ARG A 236 -7.61 -14.67 -13.93
CA ARG A 236 -7.58 -15.66 -12.85
C ARG A 236 -6.87 -15.10 -11.64
N HIS A 237 -7.54 -15.07 -10.49
CA HIS A 237 -6.96 -14.65 -9.23
C HIS A 237 -5.72 -15.48 -8.84
N SER A 238 -5.76 -16.79 -9.10
CA SER A 238 -4.66 -17.70 -8.78
C SER A 238 -4.48 -18.74 -9.88
N LYS A 239 -3.24 -19.08 -10.19
CA LYS A 239 -2.93 -20.22 -11.08
C LYS A 239 -3.41 -21.56 -10.51
N ARG A 240 -3.75 -21.61 -9.22
CA ARG A 240 -4.23 -22.80 -8.51
C ARG A 240 -5.76 -22.89 -8.46
N SER A 241 -6.50 -21.83 -8.79
CA SER A 241 -7.96 -21.87 -8.91
C SER A 241 -8.35 -22.51 -10.22
N LEU A 242 -8.37 -23.81 -10.24
CA LEU A 242 -8.90 -24.60 -11.35
C LEU A 242 -10.37 -24.88 -11.10
N THR A 243 -11.21 -24.80 -12.13
CA THR A 243 -12.58 -25.27 -12.02
C THR A 243 -12.60 -26.79 -11.88
N LYS A 244 -13.70 -27.34 -11.34
CA LYS A 244 -13.86 -28.81 -11.24
C LYS A 244 -13.69 -29.48 -12.60
N GLU A 245 -14.23 -28.87 -13.65
CA GLU A 245 -14.12 -29.34 -15.01
C GLU A 245 -12.67 -29.36 -15.53
N GLU A 246 -11.88 -28.33 -15.21
CA GLU A 246 -10.46 -28.28 -15.57
C GLU A 246 -9.63 -29.29 -14.78
N ILE A 247 -10.04 -29.62 -13.55
CA ILE A 247 -9.39 -30.67 -12.75
C ILE A 247 -9.69 -32.04 -13.34
N GLU A 248 -10.93 -32.29 -13.70
CA GLU A 248 -11.39 -33.55 -14.30
C GLU A 248 -10.83 -33.78 -15.72
N ALA A 249 -10.70 -32.72 -16.51
CA ALA A 249 -10.11 -32.74 -17.84
C ALA A 249 -8.59 -32.90 -17.90
N ARG A 250 -7.90 -32.83 -16.75
CA ARG A 250 -6.44 -32.99 -16.69
C ARG A 250 -6.01 -34.41 -17.00
N PRO A 251 -5.11 -34.60 -17.99
CA PRO A 251 -4.54 -35.90 -18.22
C PRO A 251 -3.73 -36.31 -16.98
N LEU A 252 -4.08 -37.45 -16.42
CA LEU A 252 -3.35 -38.05 -15.34
C LEU A 252 -2.01 -38.57 -15.88
N LYS A 253 -0.90 -38.12 -15.31
CA LYS A 253 0.45 -38.56 -15.70
C LYS A 253 0.83 -39.79 -14.87
N ASP A 254 1.50 -40.74 -15.50
CA ASP A 254 2.01 -41.92 -14.81
C ASP A 254 3.18 -41.57 -13.89
N LYS A 255 3.94 -40.54 -14.24
CA LYS A 255 5.08 -40.04 -13.45
C LYS A 255 5.06 -38.52 -13.36
N ILE A 256 5.67 -38.00 -12.32
CA ILE A 256 5.86 -36.56 -12.12
C ILE A 256 7.07 -36.10 -12.93
N ASP A 257 6.89 -35.03 -13.73
CA ASP A 257 7.99 -34.44 -14.48
C ASP A 257 9.00 -33.75 -13.55
N LEU A 258 10.28 -33.86 -13.89
CA LEU A 258 11.32 -33.09 -13.21
C LEU A 258 11.17 -31.59 -13.51
N LEU A 259 11.49 -30.76 -12.52
CA LEU A 259 11.56 -29.32 -12.73
C LEU A 259 12.68 -28.99 -13.72
N PRO A 260 12.41 -28.16 -14.74
CA PRO A 260 13.44 -27.67 -15.64
C PRO A 260 14.53 -26.91 -14.88
N ARG A 261 15.75 -26.95 -15.40
CA ARG A 261 16.89 -26.23 -14.81
C ARG A 261 16.62 -24.72 -14.76
N ASN A 262 16.86 -24.09 -13.61
CA ASN A 262 16.60 -22.67 -13.34
C ASN A 262 15.10 -22.30 -13.35
N SER A 263 14.20 -23.24 -13.12
CA SER A 263 12.76 -22.98 -12.97
C SER A 263 12.40 -22.30 -11.66
N LEU A 264 13.24 -22.46 -10.65
CA LEU A 264 13.07 -21.83 -9.34
C LEU A 264 14.18 -20.83 -9.05
N ARG A 265 13.82 -19.75 -8.34
CA ARG A 265 14.77 -18.71 -7.92
C ARG A 265 15.89 -19.26 -7.01
N ASN A 266 15.59 -20.33 -6.25
CA ASN A 266 16.56 -20.97 -5.36
C ASN A 266 16.98 -22.34 -5.93
N PRO A 267 18.21 -22.49 -6.45
CA PRO A 267 18.67 -23.73 -7.05
C PRO A 267 18.80 -24.88 -6.07
N VAL A 268 19.00 -24.62 -4.78
CA VAL A 268 19.06 -25.66 -3.74
C VAL A 268 17.67 -26.27 -3.55
N VAL A 269 16.62 -25.44 -3.50
CA VAL A 269 15.23 -25.91 -3.41
C VAL A 269 14.84 -26.72 -4.65
N GLU A 270 15.23 -26.26 -5.85
CA GLU A 270 15.00 -26.99 -7.10
C GLU A 270 15.65 -28.37 -7.09
N LYS A 271 16.89 -28.48 -6.63
CA LYS A 271 17.60 -29.75 -6.48
C LYS A 271 16.90 -30.70 -5.51
N ILE A 272 16.49 -30.20 -4.34
CA ILE A 272 15.78 -31.00 -3.34
C ILE A 272 14.43 -31.49 -3.88
N LEU A 273 13.67 -30.63 -4.57
CA LEU A 273 12.39 -31.03 -5.18
C LEU A 273 12.58 -32.08 -6.27
N ASN A 274 13.60 -31.93 -7.11
CA ASN A 274 13.91 -32.95 -8.13
C ASN A 274 14.34 -34.29 -7.52
N GLN A 275 15.07 -34.28 -6.41
CA GLN A 275 15.38 -35.50 -5.66
C GLN A 275 14.12 -36.14 -5.09
N MET A 276 13.21 -35.36 -4.53
CA MET A 276 11.93 -35.85 -4.02
C MET A 276 11.07 -36.44 -5.16
N ILE A 277 11.01 -35.78 -6.31
CA ILE A 277 10.29 -36.28 -7.50
C ILE A 277 10.85 -37.62 -7.96
N ASN A 278 12.19 -37.76 -7.98
CA ASN A 278 12.84 -39.03 -8.33
C ASN A 278 12.46 -40.17 -7.37
N VAL A 279 12.43 -39.89 -6.08
CA VAL A 279 12.02 -40.87 -5.06
C VAL A 279 10.55 -41.27 -5.28
N VAL A 280 9.66 -40.31 -5.46
CA VAL A 280 8.23 -40.60 -5.72
C VAL A 280 8.07 -41.43 -7.00
N ASN A 281 8.76 -41.08 -8.07
CA ASN A 281 8.70 -41.84 -9.32
C ASN A 281 9.25 -43.27 -9.17
N ALA A 282 10.31 -43.47 -8.37
CA ALA A 282 10.84 -44.79 -8.09
C ALA A 282 9.83 -45.64 -7.26
N VAL A 283 9.11 -45.06 -6.34
CA VAL A 283 8.02 -45.72 -5.61
C VAL A 283 6.88 -46.11 -6.54
N VAL A 284 6.50 -45.19 -7.47
CA VAL A 284 5.50 -45.52 -8.51
C VAL A 284 5.92 -46.66 -9.40
N ASP A 285 7.20 -46.71 -9.78
CA ASP A 285 7.74 -47.81 -10.59
C ASP A 285 7.71 -49.18 -9.84
N ALA A 286 7.95 -49.15 -8.55
CA ALA A 286 8.02 -50.38 -7.75
C ALA A 286 6.66 -50.92 -7.33
N TYR A 287 5.70 -50.02 -7.02
CA TYR A 287 4.45 -50.39 -6.37
C TYR A 287 3.19 -49.98 -7.17
N GLY A 288 3.37 -49.35 -8.30
CA GLY A 288 2.27 -48.80 -9.09
C GLY A 288 1.85 -47.40 -8.61
N ARG A 289 0.88 -46.83 -9.29
CA ARG A 289 0.39 -45.48 -9.08
C ARG A 289 -0.40 -45.39 -7.76
N PRO A 290 -0.07 -44.44 -6.87
CA PRO A 290 -0.84 -44.23 -5.64
C PRO A 290 -2.14 -43.48 -5.92
N ASP A 291 -3.17 -43.76 -5.13
CA ASP A 291 -4.44 -43.01 -5.19
C ASP A 291 -4.29 -41.59 -4.67
N GLU A 292 -3.41 -41.38 -3.70
CA GLU A 292 -3.16 -40.09 -3.08
C GLU A 292 -1.67 -39.92 -2.68
N ILE A 293 -1.13 -38.71 -2.90
CA ILE A 293 0.19 -38.30 -2.43
C ILE A 293 0.01 -37.17 -1.43
N ARG A 294 0.31 -37.41 -0.14
CA ARG A 294 0.28 -36.39 0.90
C ARG A 294 1.67 -35.85 1.14
N VAL A 295 1.82 -34.53 0.99
CA VAL A 295 3.07 -33.82 1.27
C VAL A 295 2.93 -33.07 2.58
N GLU A 296 3.65 -33.53 3.62
CA GLU A 296 3.80 -32.76 4.85
C GLU A 296 5.01 -31.84 4.72
N MET A 297 4.73 -30.53 4.74
CA MET A 297 5.80 -29.54 4.85
C MET A 297 6.13 -29.32 6.32
N ALA A 298 7.37 -29.66 6.72
CA ALA A 298 7.86 -29.23 8.01
C ALA A 298 7.80 -27.70 8.06
N ARG A 299 7.06 -27.14 9.01
CA ARG A 299 7.22 -25.74 9.39
C ARG A 299 8.66 -25.56 9.82
N GLU A 300 9.25 -24.38 9.51
CA GLU A 300 10.57 -24.00 10.02
C GLU A 300 10.72 -24.52 11.46
N LEU A 301 11.82 -25.24 11.71
CA LEU A 301 12.14 -25.72 13.04
C LEU A 301 11.99 -24.56 14.02
N LYS A 302 11.07 -24.66 14.95
CA LYS A 302 10.83 -23.62 15.94
C LYS A 302 12.17 -23.29 16.58
N LYS A 303 12.61 -22.04 16.44
CA LYS A 303 13.84 -21.55 17.09
C LYS A 303 13.85 -22.00 18.54
N THR A 304 14.98 -22.46 19.04
CA THR A 304 15.16 -22.79 20.46
C THR A 304 14.85 -21.56 21.33
N LYS A 305 14.61 -21.77 22.62
CA LYS A 305 14.37 -20.65 23.55
C LYS A 305 15.50 -19.63 23.49
N ALA A 306 16.75 -20.06 23.53
CA ALA A 306 17.93 -19.21 23.42
C ALA A 306 17.98 -18.42 22.11
N GLN A 307 17.74 -19.07 20.97
CA GLN A 307 17.70 -18.42 19.66
C GLN A 307 16.55 -17.40 19.54
N ARG A 308 15.40 -17.65 20.19
CA ARG A 308 14.30 -16.69 20.25
C ARG A 308 14.65 -15.47 21.08
N GLU A 309 15.28 -15.67 22.25
CA GLU A 309 15.73 -14.59 23.12
C GLU A 309 16.79 -13.73 22.43
N GLU A 310 17.75 -14.33 21.73
CA GLU A 310 18.77 -13.62 20.94
C GLU A 310 18.12 -12.85 19.78
N THR A 311 17.18 -13.45 19.05
CA THR A 311 16.44 -12.76 17.98
C THR A 311 15.66 -11.56 18.53
N VAL A 312 14.98 -11.71 19.69
CA VAL A 312 14.25 -10.60 20.34
C VAL A 312 15.21 -9.51 20.79
N LYS A 313 16.39 -9.87 21.30
CA LYS A 313 17.43 -8.93 21.72
C LYS A 313 17.96 -8.10 20.53
N THR A 314 18.22 -8.78 19.40
CA THR A 314 18.64 -8.15 18.16
C THR A 314 17.57 -7.21 17.60
N ILE A 315 16.32 -7.66 17.56
CA ILE A 315 15.18 -6.84 17.11
C ILE A 315 15.04 -5.58 17.97
N ARG A 316 15.09 -5.72 19.31
CA ARG A 316 15.00 -4.57 20.22
C ARG A 316 16.13 -3.57 20.01
N LYS A 317 17.37 -4.06 19.84
CA LYS A 317 18.53 -3.22 19.56
C LYS A 317 18.34 -2.45 18.26
N THR A 318 18.01 -3.14 17.18
CA THR A 318 17.79 -2.51 15.87
C THR A 318 16.61 -1.53 15.90
N THR A 319 15.56 -1.83 16.65
CA THR A 319 14.42 -0.92 16.79
C THR A 319 14.84 0.37 17.51
N ALA A 320 15.57 0.25 18.62
CA ALA A 320 16.06 1.42 19.35
C ALA A 320 17.03 2.28 18.52
N GLU A 321 17.91 1.64 17.74
CA GLU A 321 18.80 2.35 16.82
C GLU A 321 18.01 3.07 15.71
N ASN A 322 17.01 2.42 15.13
CA ASN A 322 16.16 3.03 14.11
C ASN A 322 15.32 4.20 14.67
N GLU A 323 14.82 4.09 15.90
CA GLU A 323 14.13 5.20 16.57
C GLU A 323 15.05 6.40 16.82
N LYS A 324 16.32 6.14 17.19
CA LYS A 324 17.32 7.17 17.33
C LYS A 324 17.58 7.87 15.99
N TYR A 325 17.85 7.11 14.92
CA TYR A 325 18.05 7.68 13.59
C TYR A 325 16.82 8.46 13.10
N LYS A 326 15.62 7.97 13.42
CA LYS A 326 14.39 8.67 13.06
C LYS A 326 14.33 10.04 13.70
N LYS A 327 14.63 10.16 15.00
CA LYS A 327 14.69 11.44 15.71
C LYS A 327 15.75 12.38 15.12
N GLU A 328 16.95 11.86 14.86
CA GLU A 328 18.01 12.65 14.24
C GLU A 328 17.59 13.19 12.86
N LEU A 329 16.87 12.37 12.07
CA LEU A 329 16.35 12.79 10.77
C LEU A 329 15.24 13.83 10.87
N GLU A 330 14.38 13.72 11.87
CA GLU A 330 13.32 14.70 12.14
C GLU A 330 13.92 16.04 12.61
N GLU A 331 14.89 16.00 13.54
CA GLU A 331 15.50 17.19 14.16
C GLU A 331 16.52 17.89 13.24
N GLU A 332 17.40 17.14 12.58
CA GLU A 332 18.52 17.71 11.83
C GLU A 332 18.22 17.97 10.35
N PHE A 333 17.34 17.14 9.74
CA PHE A 333 16.98 17.27 8.33
C PHE A 333 15.54 17.77 8.12
N GLY A 334 14.78 17.98 9.19
CA GLY A 334 13.41 18.49 9.14
C GLY A 334 12.41 17.55 8.45
N LEU A 335 12.69 16.24 8.45
CA LEU A 335 11.85 15.24 7.78
C LEU A 335 10.62 14.92 8.65
N LYS A 336 9.44 15.36 8.28
CA LYS A 336 8.20 15.10 9.04
C LYS A 336 7.74 13.64 8.98
N ASN A 337 8.01 12.93 7.87
CA ASN A 337 7.61 11.52 7.66
C ASN A 337 8.82 10.69 7.27
N VAL A 338 9.55 10.19 8.25
CA VAL A 338 10.74 9.37 8.03
C VAL A 338 10.33 7.96 7.64
N SER A 339 10.64 7.56 6.41
CA SER A 339 10.43 6.21 5.89
C SER A 339 11.56 5.26 6.32
N ARG A 340 11.31 3.94 6.18
CA ARG A 340 12.36 2.93 6.38
C ARG A 340 13.56 3.15 5.44
N ASN A 341 13.30 3.55 4.20
CA ASN A 341 14.35 3.82 3.23
C ASN A 341 15.21 5.03 3.62
N ASP A 342 14.63 6.04 4.24
CA ASP A 342 15.38 7.19 4.75
C ASP A 342 16.33 6.78 5.87
N ILE A 343 15.89 5.91 6.77
CA ILE A 343 16.75 5.36 7.83
C ILE A 343 17.90 4.53 7.23
N VAL A 344 17.60 3.69 6.23
CA VAL A 344 18.63 2.91 5.52
C VAL A 344 19.61 3.83 4.83
N ARG A 345 19.13 4.86 4.11
CA ARG A 345 19.97 5.85 3.41
C ARG A 345 20.88 6.60 4.37
N TYR A 346 20.34 7.03 5.50
CA TYR A 346 21.13 7.72 6.54
C TYR A 346 22.18 6.81 7.17
N ARG A 347 21.84 5.56 7.47
CA ARG A 347 22.80 4.59 7.99
C ARG A 347 23.95 4.32 7.00
N LEU A 348 23.63 4.11 5.72
CA LEU A 348 24.65 3.95 4.68
C LEU A 348 25.53 5.20 4.54
N TYR A 349 24.92 6.39 4.65
CA TYR A 349 25.69 7.64 4.67
C TYR A 349 26.66 7.72 5.84
N LEU A 350 26.24 7.31 7.04
CA LEU A 350 27.11 7.26 8.21
C LEU A 350 28.26 6.24 8.05
N GLU A 351 28.01 5.11 7.38
CA GLU A 351 29.03 4.10 7.06
C GLU A 351 30.08 4.66 6.09
N LEU A 352 29.75 5.63 5.24
CA LEU A 352 30.70 6.30 4.34
C LEU A 352 31.60 7.33 5.06
N LYS A 353 31.44 7.54 6.37
CA LYS A 353 32.22 8.54 7.13
C LYS A 353 33.72 8.33 6.99
N ASP A 354 34.18 7.08 7.07
CA ASP A 354 35.59 6.73 6.96
C ASP A 354 36.16 6.94 5.53
N ASN A 355 35.27 6.98 4.53
CA ASN A 355 35.59 7.29 3.12
C ASN A 355 35.33 8.78 2.79
N GLY A 356 35.23 9.65 3.79
CA GLY A 356 34.99 11.08 3.58
C GLY A 356 33.63 11.40 2.96
N PHE A 357 32.62 10.58 3.23
CA PHE A 357 31.26 10.70 2.68
C PHE A 357 31.19 10.67 1.16
N LYS A 358 32.05 9.86 0.54
CA LYS A 358 32.08 9.65 -0.91
C LYS A 358 31.46 8.29 -1.27
N THR A 359 30.77 8.24 -2.40
CA THR A 359 30.25 7.00 -2.96
C THR A 359 31.37 6.01 -3.27
N LEU A 360 31.14 4.71 -3.06
CA LEU A 360 32.16 3.68 -3.25
C LEU A 360 32.53 3.45 -4.73
N TYR A 361 31.58 3.62 -5.64
CA TYR A 361 31.79 3.36 -7.07
C TYR A 361 32.30 4.58 -7.85
N SER A 362 31.64 5.72 -7.67
CA SER A 362 31.97 6.93 -8.44
C SER A 362 32.90 7.89 -7.71
N ASN A 363 33.26 7.59 -6.44
CA ASN A 363 34.06 8.47 -5.57
C ASN A 363 33.52 9.90 -5.49
N THR A 364 32.20 10.07 -5.65
CA THR A 364 31.49 11.35 -5.62
C THR A 364 31.15 11.71 -4.18
N TYR A 365 31.50 12.92 -3.75
CA TYR A 365 31.14 13.42 -2.44
C TYR A 365 29.63 13.66 -2.33
N ILE A 366 29.03 13.19 -1.24
CA ILE A 366 27.61 13.38 -0.94
C ILE A 366 27.46 14.52 0.07
N PRO A 367 27.04 15.72 -0.35
CA PRO A 367 26.73 16.80 0.57
C PRO A 367 25.55 16.41 1.48
N ARG A 368 25.63 16.76 2.75
CA ARG A 368 24.59 16.42 3.74
C ARG A 368 23.21 16.93 3.33
N GLU A 369 23.14 18.12 2.77
CA GLU A 369 21.91 18.78 2.32
C GLU A 369 21.24 18.05 1.14
N LYS A 370 22.05 17.31 0.35
CA LYS A 370 21.57 16.55 -0.82
C LYS A 370 21.31 15.09 -0.52
N LEU A 371 21.55 14.60 0.68
CA LEU A 371 21.42 13.18 1.05
C LEU A 371 20.02 12.62 0.71
N PHE A 372 18.98 13.42 0.90
CA PHE A 372 17.60 13.04 0.63
C PHE A 372 17.03 13.62 -0.68
N SER A 373 17.90 14.19 -1.51
CA SER A 373 17.53 14.62 -2.86
C SER A 373 17.38 13.43 -3.81
N LYS A 374 16.87 13.67 -5.01
CA LYS A 374 16.78 12.67 -6.09
C LYS A 374 18.12 12.44 -6.82
N GLU A 375 19.17 13.13 -6.43
CA GLU A 375 20.49 13.04 -7.06
C GLU A 375 21.27 11.78 -6.68
N PHE A 376 21.02 11.29 -5.45
CA PHE A 376 21.67 10.08 -4.95
C PHE A 376 20.63 8.99 -4.70
N ASP A 377 20.92 7.76 -5.08
CA ASP A 377 20.06 6.61 -4.84
C ASP A 377 20.79 5.51 -4.07
N ILE A 378 20.01 4.59 -3.49
CA ILE A 378 20.54 3.43 -2.78
C ILE A 378 20.71 2.31 -3.80
N GLU A 379 21.96 1.89 -4.02
CA GLU A 379 22.24 0.68 -4.78
C GLU A 379 22.27 -0.55 -3.87
N HIS A 380 21.81 -1.68 -4.42
CA HIS A 380 21.76 -2.98 -3.76
C HIS A 380 22.97 -3.84 -4.10
#